data_0c0f770ac84b71406ddf4a446d49a20f
#
_entry.id   0c0f770ac84b71406ddf4a446d49a20f
#
_cell.length_a   1.000
_cell.length_b   1.000
_cell.length_c   1.000
_cell.angle_alpha   90.00
_cell.angle_beta   90.00
_cell.angle_gamma   90.00
#
_symmetry.space_group_name_H-M   'P 1'
#
loop_
_entity.id
_entity.type
_entity.pdbx_description
1 polymer ?
#
loop_
_entity_poly.entity_id
_entity_poly.type
_entity_poly.pdbx_seq_one_letter_code
_entity_poly.pdbx_strand_id
1 'polypeptide(L)'
;DFTFTVTKPEHPIMKGVPATFVINDESYNIELTRPEGAEVLGTIPRQTPKEGLSNILPSVWTVKYPGAKVVCIALGHDEKSHDHPAYKQLLLNSLTWVSQK
;
A
#
# COMPACT_ATOMS: atom_id res chain seq x y z
N ASP A 1 -15.21 -4.88 2.44
CA ASP A 1 -14.06 -4.92 3.34
C ASP A 1 -13.02 -5.91 2.84
N PHE A 2 -11.76 -5.58 3.06
CA PHE A 2 -10.67 -6.52 2.77
C PHE A 2 -9.54 -6.32 3.78
N THR A 3 -8.65 -7.30 3.86
CA THR A 3 -7.53 -7.27 4.79
C THR A 3 -6.27 -6.77 4.07
N PHE A 4 -5.69 -5.71 4.61
CA PHE A 4 -4.38 -5.21 4.16
C PHE A 4 -3.30 -5.90 4.98
N THR A 5 -2.24 -6.35 4.33
CA THR A 5 -1.11 -7.02 4.98
C THR A 5 0.17 -6.23 4.73
N VAL A 6 0.87 -5.88 5.80
CA VAL A 6 2.19 -5.22 5.71
C VAL A 6 3.23 -6.28 5.34
N THR A 7 3.98 -6.04 4.26
CA THR A 7 5.01 -6.97 3.80
C THR A 7 6.43 -6.53 4.17
N LYS A 8 6.60 -5.25 4.51
CA LYS A 8 7.91 -4.68 4.91
C LYS A 8 7.75 -3.87 6.20
N PRO A 9 7.56 -4.54 7.35
CA PRO A 9 7.28 -3.82 8.59
C PRO A 9 8.44 -2.94 9.06
N GLU A 10 9.65 -3.21 8.63
CA GLU A 10 10.83 -2.41 8.98
C GLU A 10 10.94 -1.09 8.20
N HIS A 11 10.16 -0.93 7.13
CA HIS A 11 10.20 0.30 6.34
C HIS A 11 9.60 1.47 7.13
N PRO A 12 10.21 2.68 7.09
CA PRO A 12 9.68 3.84 7.82
C PRO A 12 8.23 4.16 7.55
N ILE A 13 7.74 3.93 6.33
CA ILE A 13 6.34 4.17 5.96
C ILE A 13 5.40 3.29 6.78
N MET A 14 5.84 2.12 7.22
CA MET A 14 5.01 1.17 7.97
C MET A 14 5.14 1.31 9.49
N LYS A 15 5.89 2.29 9.98
CA LYS A 15 6.06 2.51 11.43
C LYS A 15 4.71 2.83 12.09
N GLY A 16 4.34 2.04 13.10
CA GLY A 16 3.08 2.22 13.81
C GLY A 16 1.86 1.70 13.07
N VAL A 17 2.04 1.13 11.88
CA VAL A 17 0.95 0.50 11.15
C VAL A 17 0.84 -0.96 11.57
N PRO A 18 -0.37 -1.45 11.95
CA PRO A 18 -0.53 -2.85 12.32
C PRO A 18 -0.10 -3.79 11.19
N ALA A 19 0.41 -4.97 11.54
CA ALA A 19 0.86 -5.96 10.55
C ALA A 19 -0.26 -6.34 9.56
N THR A 20 -1.49 -6.40 10.04
CA THR A 20 -2.69 -6.58 9.22
C THR A 20 -3.79 -5.69 9.75
N PHE A 21 -4.68 -5.23 8.88
CA PHE A 21 -5.90 -4.53 9.31
C PHE A 21 -6.97 -4.69 8.25
N VAL A 22 -8.23 -4.64 8.71
CA VAL A 22 -9.39 -4.68 7.81
C VAL A 22 -9.79 -3.25 7.50
N ILE A 23 -10.01 -2.96 6.24
CA ILE A 23 -10.43 -1.63 5.81
C ILE A 23 -11.62 -1.74 4.85
N ASN A 24 -12.58 -0.82 5.00
CA ASN A 24 -13.69 -0.70 4.07
C ASN A 24 -13.28 0.27 2.96
N ASP A 25 -12.99 -0.27 1.79
CA ASP A 25 -12.46 0.50 0.69
C ASP A 25 -12.74 -0.22 -0.62
N GLU A 26 -12.46 0.43 -1.74
CA GLU A 26 -12.51 -0.21 -3.04
C GLU A 26 -11.17 -0.90 -3.33
N SER A 27 -11.27 -2.16 -3.79
CA SER A 27 -10.09 -2.93 -4.18
C SER A 27 -9.75 -2.65 -5.63
N TYR A 28 -8.53 -2.22 -5.88
CA TYR A 28 -8.03 -1.99 -7.24
C TYR A 28 -7.14 -3.14 -7.67
N ASN A 29 -7.34 -3.62 -8.89
CA ASN A 29 -6.51 -4.67 -9.48
C ASN A 29 -5.26 -4.06 -10.08
N ILE A 30 -4.28 -3.78 -9.23
CA ILE A 30 -3.03 -3.14 -9.63
C ILE A 30 -2.05 -4.17 -10.16
N GLU A 31 -1.43 -3.87 -11.29
CA GLU A 31 -0.36 -4.68 -11.86
C GLU A 31 0.86 -3.81 -12.09
N LEU A 32 2.01 -4.23 -11.54
CA LEU A 32 3.25 -3.48 -11.70
C LEU A 32 3.94 -3.92 -12.99
N THR A 33 4.06 -3.00 -13.96
CA THR A 33 4.70 -3.29 -15.26
C THR A 33 6.22 -3.34 -15.16
N ARG A 34 6.80 -2.69 -14.13
CA ARG A 34 8.24 -2.70 -13.88
C ARG A 34 8.49 -3.00 -12.39
N PRO A 35 8.24 -4.24 -11.95
CA PRO A 35 8.37 -4.58 -10.53
C PRO A 35 9.80 -4.46 -10.00
N GLU A 36 10.81 -4.55 -10.85
CA GLU A 36 12.22 -4.44 -10.44
C GLU A 36 12.58 -3.05 -9.89
N GLY A 37 11.81 -2.03 -10.25
CA GLY A 37 12.01 -0.67 -9.74
C GLY A 37 11.12 -0.32 -8.55
N ALA A 38 10.31 -1.26 -8.09
CA ALA A 38 9.33 -1.03 -7.04
C ALA A 38 9.60 -1.92 -5.83
N GLU A 39 9.35 -1.38 -4.64
CA GLU A 39 9.36 -2.14 -3.40
C GLU A 39 7.94 -2.17 -2.85
N VAL A 40 7.33 -3.35 -2.78
CA VAL A 40 5.97 -3.51 -2.26
C VAL A 40 6.02 -3.53 -0.74
N LEU A 41 5.28 -2.63 -0.10
CA LEU A 41 5.24 -2.48 1.34
C LEU A 41 3.99 -3.09 1.96
N GLY A 42 2.93 -3.25 1.18
CA GLY A 42 1.69 -3.83 1.65
C GLY A 42 0.86 -4.38 0.51
N THR A 43 0.05 -5.40 0.83
CA THR A 43 -0.74 -6.13 -0.16
C THR A 43 -2.17 -6.31 0.30
N ILE A 44 -3.04 -6.57 -0.67
CA ILE A 44 -4.44 -6.93 -0.44
C ILE A 44 -4.76 -8.20 -1.25
N PRO A 45 -5.77 -8.98 -0.85
CA PRO A 45 -6.20 -10.11 -1.68
C PRO A 45 -6.98 -9.63 -2.89
N ARG A 46 -6.87 -10.37 -3.98
CA ARG A 46 -7.73 -10.13 -5.15
C ARG A 46 -9.16 -10.53 -4.77
N GLN A 47 -10.10 -9.63 -5.00
CA GLN A 47 -11.50 -9.86 -4.60
C GLN A 47 -12.17 -10.94 -5.45
N THR A 48 -11.85 -10.99 -6.73
CA THR A 48 -12.38 -12.02 -7.63
C THR A 48 -11.21 -12.79 -8.22
N PRO A 49 -10.90 -14.00 -7.67
CA PRO A 49 -9.76 -14.78 -8.17
C PRO A 49 -9.91 -15.12 -9.65
N LYS A 50 -8.79 -15.05 -10.37
CA LYS A 50 -8.71 -15.44 -11.78
C LYS A 50 -7.59 -16.44 -11.97
N GLU A 51 -7.87 -17.47 -12.74
CA GLU A 51 -6.85 -18.46 -13.09
C GLU A 51 -5.69 -17.80 -13.83
N GLY A 52 -4.47 -18.19 -13.47
CA GLY A 52 -3.26 -17.65 -14.08
C GLY A 52 -2.79 -16.31 -13.53
N LEU A 53 -3.54 -15.69 -12.63
CA LEU A 53 -3.18 -14.41 -12.02
C LEU A 53 -2.94 -14.58 -10.51
N SER A 54 -2.10 -13.71 -9.95
CA SER A 54 -1.83 -13.70 -8.52
C SER A 54 -3.10 -13.36 -7.72
N ASN A 55 -3.32 -14.06 -6.62
CA ASN A 55 -4.40 -13.76 -5.69
C ASN A 55 -4.05 -12.65 -4.70
N ILE A 56 -2.81 -12.16 -4.75
CA ILE A 56 -2.31 -11.09 -3.88
C ILE A 56 -1.88 -9.93 -4.77
N LEU A 57 -2.38 -8.73 -4.44
CA LEU A 57 -2.14 -7.53 -5.22
C LEU A 57 -1.34 -6.52 -4.42
N PRO A 58 -0.42 -5.76 -5.04
CA PRO A 58 0.22 -4.65 -4.37
C PRO A 58 -0.80 -3.55 -4.09
N SER A 59 -0.71 -2.94 -2.92
CA SER A 59 -1.60 -1.86 -2.52
C SER A 59 -0.83 -0.60 -2.10
N VAL A 60 0.35 -0.79 -1.50
CA VAL A 60 1.27 0.31 -1.17
C VAL A 60 2.65 -0.11 -1.62
N TRP A 61 3.31 0.76 -2.39
CA TRP A 61 4.66 0.49 -2.87
C TRP A 61 5.42 1.79 -3.07
N THR A 62 6.76 1.68 -3.07
CA THR A 62 7.64 2.78 -3.43
C THR A 62 8.30 2.48 -4.77
N VAL A 63 8.70 3.53 -5.46
CA VAL A 63 9.38 3.41 -6.74
C VAL A 63 10.73 4.13 -6.65
N LYS A 64 11.78 3.46 -7.14
CA LYS A 64 13.10 4.09 -7.26
C LYS A 64 13.10 5.00 -8.48
N TYR A 65 13.37 6.26 -8.21
CA TYR A 65 13.45 7.26 -9.26
C TYR A 65 14.60 8.20 -8.98
N PRO A 66 15.50 8.47 -9.94
CA PRO A 66 16.63 9.36 -9.70
C PRO A 66 16.18 10.73 -9.20
N GLY A 67 16.70 11.14 -8.03
CA GLY A 67 16.42 12.45 -7.47
C GLY A 67 15.04 12.61 -6.84
N ALA A 68 14.26 11.54 -6.70
CA ALA A 68 12.91 11.63 -6.14
C ALA A 68 12.54 10.40 -5.31
N LYS A 69 11.70 10.62 -4.30
CA LYS A 69 11.06 9.55 -3.54
C LYS A 69 9.59 9.50 -3.93
N VAL A 70 9.13 8.34 -4.40
CA VAL A 70 7.76 8.16 -4.88
C VAL A 70 7.09 7.07 -4.07
N VAL A 71 5.91 7.36 -3.53
CA VAL A 71 5.06 6.41 -2.82
C VAL A 71 3.74 6.33 -3.56
N CYS A 72 3.29 5.12 -3.83
CA CYS A 72 1.98 4.88 -4.42
C CYS A 72 1.09 4.15 -3.42
N ILE A 73 -0.09 4.70 -3.17
CA ILE A 73 -1.06 4.15 -2.22
C ILE A 73 -2.38 3.93 -2.96
N ALA A 74 -2.77 2.67 -3.10
CA ALA A 74 -4.02 2.29 -3.77
C ALA A 74 -5.14 2.03 -2.76
N LEU A 75 -5.23 2.90 -1.75
CA LEU A 75 -6.27 2.92 -0.72
C LEU A 75 -6.87 4.33 -0.67
N GLY A 76 -7.95 4.49 0.08
CA GLY A 76 -8.49 5.81 0.33
C GLY A 76 -9.51 6.27 -0.69
N HIS A 77 -10.35 5.34 -1.17
CA HIS A 77 -11.37 5.66 -2.16
C HIS A 77 -12.48 6.56 -1.61
N ASP A 78 -12.86 6.39 -0.34
CA ASP A 78 -13.99 7.12 0.24
C ASP A 78 -13.72 7.56 1.70
N GLU A 79 -14.72 8.19 2.33
CA GLU A 79 -14.61 8.69 3.70
C GLU A 79 -14.30 7.60 4.71
N LYS A 80 -14.89 6.41 4.54
CA LYS A 80 -14.69 5.30 5.49
C LYS A 80 -13.24 4.85 5.51
N SER A 81 -12.61 4.74 4.34
CA SER A 81 -11.20 4.36 4.27
C SER A 81 -10.31 5.49 4.78
N HIS A 82 -10.64 6.75 4.47
CA HIS A 82 -9.87 7.92 4.95
C HIS A 82 -9.92 8.05 6.47
N ASP A 83 -11.00 7.62 7.12
CA ASP A 83 -11.14 7.69 8.58
C ASP A 83 -10.47 6.54 9.30
N HIS A 84 -10.01 5.51 8.60
CA HIS A 84 -9.35 4.37 9.21
C HIS A 84 -8.02 4.80 9.85
N PRO A 85 -7.79 4.50 11.15
CA PRO A 85 -6.57 4.92 11.83
C PRO A 85 -5.29 4.45 11.17
N ALA A 86 -5.27 3.21 10.65
CA ALA A 86 -4.09 2.67 9.98
C ALA A 86 -3.80 3.42 8.67
N TYR A 87 -4.84 3.79 7.93
CA TYR A 87 -4.69 4.58 6.71
C TYR A 87 -4.09 5.96 7.03
N LYS A 88 -4.61 6.62 8.08
CA LYS A 88 -4.09 7.92 8.50
C LYS A 88 -2.63 7.86 8.91
N GLN A 89 -2.24 6.82 9.66
CA GLN A 89 -0.86 6.61 10.06
C GLN A 89 0.03 6.36 8.85
N LEU A 90 -0.43 5.52 7.93
CA LEU A 90 0.28 5.23 6.68
C LEU A 90 0.50 6.49 5.85
N LEU A 91 -0.53 7.31 5.71
CA LEU A 91 -0.47 8.56 4.95
C LEU A 91 0.52 9.54 5.58
N LEU A 92 0.44 9.72 6.90
CA LEU A 92 1.38 10.59 7.63
C LEU A 92 2.82 10.12 7.47
N ASN A 93 3.05 8.81 7.62
CA ASN A 93 4.39 8.24 7.46
C ASN A 93 4.92 8.46 6.03
N SER A 94 4.04 8.33 5.03
CA SER A 94 4.42 8.52 3.63
C SER A 94 4.81 9.96 3.35
N LEU A 95 4.05 10.92 3.86
CA LEU A 95 4.37 12.35 3.73
C LEU A 95 5.71 12.68 4.39
N THR A 96 5.95 12.14 5.57
CA THR A 96 7.21 12.32 6.30
C THR A 96 8.38 11.73 5.51
N TRP A 97 8.21 10.53 5.00
CA TRP A 97 9.26 9.83 4.26
C TRP A 97 9.65 10.57 2.97
N VAL A 98 8.68 11.02 2.17
CA VAL A 98 8.97 11.71 0.89
C VAL A 98 9.58 13.09 1.12
N SER A 99 9.36 13.71 2.29
CA SER A 99 9.93 15.01 2.62
C SER A 99 11.37 14.93 3.16
N GLN A 100 11.87 13.75 3.49
CA GLN A 100 13.24 13.54 3.95
C GLN A 100 14.21 13.62 2.77
N LYS A 101 15.35 14.23 3.01
CA LYS A 101 16.41 14.36 2.00
C LYS A 101 17.38 13.20 2.05
#